data_0e50acd4f6298714e552e1bb0f95ddbc
#
_entry.id   0e50acd4f6298714e552e1bb0f95ddbc
#
_cell.length_a   1.000
_cell.length_b   1.000
_cell.length_c   1.000
_cell.angle_alpha   90.00
_cell.angle_beta   90.00
_cell.angle_gamma   90.00
#
_symmetry.space_group_name_H-M   'P 1'
#
loop_
_entity.id
_entity.type
_entity.pdbx_description
1 polymer ?
#
loop_
_entity_poly.entity_id
_entity_poly.type
_entity_poly.pdbx_seq_one_letter_code
_entity_poly.pdbx_strand_id
1 'polypeptide(L)'
;MFMTPSQQRRRKRTIFLISFFIVSLIYLVVAFSLLYKQMHVGVAIVFVLFLAYAFVLDKMSKRLIDYEPDKISNQPLADYLDLSNSFDWKKLLFYTICVSALLAVAYLFFPNRAIRSTIVMLPIAILTYALGIYYNSRNIYRIEMDVLYIKEYSFFRSITEIRIPISEIKKICIKGAYTTAQPMLILTVGEVERELRCSSHIEEIAQELYSRSIGAVK
;
A
#
# COMPACT_ATOMS: atom_id res chain seq x y z
N MET A 1 -3.00 -20.01 -21.81
CA MET A 1 -2.44 -20.11 -20.44
C MET A 1 -3.28 -19.20 -19.55
N PHE A 2 -4.10 -19.74 -18.67
CA PHE A 2 -4.98 -18.95 -17.81
C PHE A 2 -4.15 -18.37 -16.67
N MET A 3 -4.32 -17.07 -16.41
CA MET A 3 -3.66 -16.41 -15.28
C MET A 3 -4.29 -16.86 -13.97
N THR A 4 -3.45 -17.07 -12.94
CA THR A 4 -3.95 -17.33 -11.60
C THR A 4 -4.60 -16.07 -10.99
N PRO A 5 -5.52 -16.21 -10.01
CA PRO A 5 -6.16 -15.09 -9.34
C PRO A 5 -5.16 -14.06 -8.77
N SER A 6 -4.06 -14.52 -8.17
CA SER A 6 -3.01 -13.62 -7.64
C SER A 6 -2.29 -12.86 -8.75
N GLN A 7 -1.96 -13.51 -9.86
CA GLN A 7 -1.35 -12.87 -11.03
C GLN A 7 -2.30 -11.82 -11.63
N GLN A 8 -3.59 -12.12 -11.69
CA GLN A 8 -4.60 -11.18 -12.17
C GLN A 8 -4.71 -9.95 -11.24
N ARG A 9 -4.70 -10.16 -9.90
CA ARG A 9 -4.69 -9.05 -8.93
C ARG A 9 -3.44 -8.18 -9.09
N ARG A 10 -2.25 -8.79 -9.17
CA ARG A 10 -0.98 -8.06 -9.36
C ARG A 10 -0.99 -7.25 -10.66
N ARG A 11 -1.43 -7.85 -11.78
CA ARG A 11 -1.52 -7.16 -13.08
C ARG A 11 -2.47 -5.96 -13.03
N LYS A 12 -3.69 -6.14 -12.52
CA LYS A 12 -4.68 -5.06 -12.39
C LYS A 12 -4.14 -3.93 -11.53
N ARG A 13 -3.48 -4.24 -10.42
CA ARG A 13 -2.83 -3.25 -9.55
C ARG A 13 -1.73 -2.49 -10.26
N THR A 14 -0.85 -3.17 -10.99
CA THR A 14 0.24 -2.51 -11.75
C THR A 14 -0.32 -1.57 -12.80
N ILE A 15 -1.32 -2.00 -13.59
CA ILE A 15 -1.98 -1.16 -14.58
C ILE A 15 -2.60 0.07 -13.92
N PHE A 16 -3.30 -0.12 -12.80
CA PHE A 16 -3.92 0.97 -12.06
C PHE A 16 -2.87 1.99 -11.57
N LEU A 17 -1.77 1.54 -10.98
CA LEU A 17 -0.71 2.41 -10.48
C LEU A 17 -0.02 3.19 -11.60
N ILE A 18 0.24 2.54 -12.75
CA ILE A 18 0.81 3.21 -13.93
C ILE A 18 -0.17 4.27 -14.44
N SER A 19 -1.45 3.92 -14.60
CA SER A 19 -2.47 4.86 -15.05
C SER A 19 -2.61 6.04 -14.09
N PHE A 20 -2.61 5.79 -12.78
CA PHE A 20 -2.62 6.83 -11.77
C PHE A 20 -1.42 7.78 -11.88
N PHE A 21 -0.23 7.22 -12.07
CA PHE A 21 0.99 8.02 -12.21
C PHE A 21 0.93 8.90 -13.45
N ILE A 22 0.52 8.33 -14.61
CA ILE A 22 0.37 9.09 -15.87
C ILE A 22 -0.64 10.22 -15.71
N VAL A 23 -1.82 9.93 -15.16
CA VAL A 23 -2.86 10.94 -14.95
C VAL A 23 -2.38 12.05 -14.02
N SER A 24 -1.71 11.70 -12.91
CA SER A 24 -1.15 12.69 -11.97
C SER A 24 -0.10 13.57 -12.64
N LEU A 25 0.74 13.00 -13.51
CA LEU A 25 1.74 13.74 -14.27
C LEU A 25 1.08 14.73 -15.25
N ILE A 26 0.04 14.30 -15.96
CA ILE A 26 -0.72 15.16 -16.86
C ILE A 26 -1.33 16.35 -16.11
N TYR A 27 -1.99 16.09 -14.96
CA TYR A 27 -2.54 17.16 -14.12
C TYR A 27 -1.46 18.16 -13.69
N LEU A 28 -0.31 17.66 -13.29
CA LEU A 28 0.81 18.49 -12.86
C LEU A 28 1.32 19.37 -14.02
N VAL A 29 1.54 18.80 -15.21
CA VAL A 29 2.00 19.52 -16.38
C VAL A 29 0.99 20.61 -16.80
N VAL A 30 -0.31 20.28 -16.81
CA VAL A 30 -1.37 21.24 -17.14
C VAL A 30 -1.43 22.36 -16.11
N ALA A 31 -1.38 22.04 -14.83
CA ALA A 31 -1.37 23.05 -13.76
C ALA A 31 -0.17 23.99 -13.88
N PHE A 32 1.02 23.48 -14.15
CA PHE A 32 2.21 24.29 -14.36
C PHE A 32 2.10 25.18 -15.60
N SER A 33 1.57 24.64 -16.71
CA SER A 33 1.36 25.42 -17.94
C SER A 33 0.39 26.59 -17.74
N LEU A 34 -0.67 26.37 -16.96
CA LEU A 34 -1.66 27.40 -16.63
C LEU A 34 -1.09 28.44 -15.68
N LEU A 35 -0.30 28.02 -14.68
CA LEU A 35 0.40 28.95 -13.79
C LEU A 35 1.38 29.84 -14.55
N TYR A 36 2.15 29.25 -15.48
CA TYR A 36 3.06 30.01 -16.32
C TYR A 36 2.35 31.08 -17.15
N LYS A 37 1.15 30.77 -17.64
CA LYS A 37 0.28 31.72 -18.38
C LYS A 37 -0.52 32.65 -17.49
N GLN A 38 -0.29 32.64 -16.18
CA GLN A 38 -1.02 33.43 -15.16
C GLN A 38 -2.55 33.20 -15.16
N MET A 39 -2.98 32.02 -15.63
CA MET A 39 -4.41 31.67 -15.67
C MET A 39 -4.87 31.07 -14.34
N HIS A 40 -4.97 31.87 -13.29
CA HIS A 40 -5.27 31.38 -11.93
C HIS A 40 -6.60 30.61 -11.83
N VAL A 41 -7.64 31.06 -12.57
CA VAL A 41 -8.94 30.36 -12.60
C VAL A 41 -8.78 28.95 -13.18
N GLY A 42 -8.00 28.79 -14.25
CA GLY A 42 -7.71 27.49 -14.86
C GLY A 42 -7.00 26.55 -13.88
N VAL A 43 -6.05 27.07 -13.10
CA VAL A 43 -5.35 26.28 -12.05
C VAL A 43 -6.33 25.81 -10.98
N ALA A 44 -7.25 26.67 -10.53
CA ALA A 44 -8.27 26.31 -9.55
C ALA A 44 -9.19 25.20 -10.07
N ILE A 45 -9.61 25.26 -11.34
CA ILE A 45 -10.42 24.20 -11.96
C ILE A 45 -9.66 22.88 -12.00
N VAL A 46 -8.40 22.89 -12.46
CA VAL A 46 -7.54 21.68 -12.52
C VAL A 46 -7.36 21.09 -11.13
N PHE A 47 -7.17 21.91 -10.11
CA PHE A 47 -7.04 21.45 -8.72
C PHE A 47 -8.33 20.79 -8.20
N VAL A 48 -9.50 21.37 -8.47
CA VAL A 48 -10.79 20.78 -8.10
C VAL A 48 -11.01 19.43 -8.79
N LEU A 49 -10.69 19.33 -10.08
CA LEU A 49 -10.77 18.07 -10.82
C LEU A 49 -9.81 17.01 -10.25
N PHE A 50 -8.62 17.42 -9.86
CA PHE A 50 -7.65 16.51 -9.22
C PHE A 50 -8.16 16.01 -7.85
N LEU A 51 -8.76 16.88 -7.04
CA LEU A 51 -9.37 16.49 -5.76
C LEU A 51 -10.54 15.53 -5.96
N ALA A 52 -11.40 15.76 -6.95
CA ALA A 52 -12.49 14.84 -7.29
C ALA A 52 -11.94 13.48 -7.73
N TYR A 53 -10.90 13.46 -8.55
CA TYR A 53 -10.22 12.24 -8.95
C TYR A 53 -9.62 11.51 -7.74
N ALA A 54 -8.90 12.21 -6.85
CA ALA A 54 -8.33 11.62 -5.64
C ALA A 54 -9.41 11.03 -4.72
N PHE A 55 -10.58 11.70 -4.60
CA PHE A 55 -11.71 11.19 -3.83
C PHE A 55 -12.26 9.87 -4.40
N VAL A 56 -12.43 9.77 -5.72
CA VAL A 56 -12.87 8.53 -6.38
C VAL A 56 -11.87 7.40 -6.11
N LEU A 57 -10.58 7.70 -6.20
CA LEU A 57 -9.52 6.72 -5.93
C LEU A 57 -9.54 6.24 -4.47
N ASP A 58 -9.72 7.17 -3.52
CA ASP A 58 -9.85 6.81 -2.10
C ASP A 58 -11.03 5.86 -1.87
N LYS A 59 -12.18 6.15 -2.48
CA LYS A 59 -13.35 5.27 -2.42
C LYS A 59 -13.08 3.88 -3.02
N MET A 60 -12.39 3.83 -4.16
CA MET A 60 -12.00 2.55 -4.78
C MET A 60 -11.00 1.77 -3.93
N SER A 61 -10.07 2.46 -3.27
CA SER A 61 -9.05 1.83 -2.42
C SER A 61 -9.62 1.18 -1.17
N LYS A 62 -10.80 1.60 -0.72
CA LYS A 62 -11.51 1.04 0.44
C LYS A 62 -12.33 -0.22 0.10
N ARG A 63 -12.42 -0.60 -1.17
CA ARG A 63 -13.19 -1.77 -1.60
C ARG A 63 -12.56 -3.06 -1.07
N LEU A 64 -13.37 -3.86 -0.39
CA LEU A 64 -13.04 -5.19 0.07
C LEU A 64 -13.28 -6.21 -1.05
N ILE A 65 -12.37 -7.16 -1.17
CA ILE A 65 -12.47 -8.28 -2.12
C ILE A 65 -12.17 -9.54 -1.34
N ASP A 66 -13.07 -10.52 -1.45
CA ASP A 66 -12.87 -11.83 -0.85
C ASP A 66 -11.60 -12.46 -1.45
N TYR A 67 -10.80 -13.09 -0.59
CA TYR A 67 -9.60 -13.75 -1.04
C TYR A 67 -9.97 -15.05 -1.77
N GLU A 68 -9.46 -15.18 -2.99
CA GLU A 68 -9.59 -16.37 -3.81
C GLU A 68 -8.19 -16.97 -4.01
N PRO A 69 -7.92 -18.19 -3.54
CA PRO A 69 -6.62 -18.84 -3.63
C PRO A 69 -6.31 -19.23 -5.09
N ASP A 70 -5.03 -19.25 -5.43
CA ASP A 70 -4.58 -19.69 -6.75
C ASP A 70 -4.77 -21.19 -6.96
N LYS A 71 -4.42 -21.96 -5.94
CA LYS A 71 -4.63 -23.43 -5.81
C LYS A 71 -4.59 -23.77 -4.33
N ILE A 72 -5.38 -24.76 -3.93
CA ILE A 72 -5.21 -25.37 -2.61
C ILE A 72 -3.90 -26.14 -2.69
N SER A 73 -2.91 -25.71 -1.91
CA SER A 73 -1.61 -26.39 -1.86
C SER A 73 -1.74 -27.66 -1.04
N ASN A 74 -1.42 -28.81 -1.64
CA ASN A 74 -1.28 -30.07 -0.91
C ASN A 74 0.12 -30.23 -0.29
N GLN A 75 0.92 -29.14 -0.26
CA GLN A 75 2.23 -29.18 0.38
C GLN A 75 2.07 -29.25 1.90
N PRO A 76 2.93 -29.99 2.60
CA PRO A 76 2.93 -29.96 4.06
C PRO A 76 3.15 -28.54 4.53
N LEU A 77 2.22 -28.06 5.36
CA LEU A 77 2.26 -26.72 5.92
C LEU A 77 3.45 -26.62 6.88
N ALA A 78 4.25 -25.59 6.74
CA ALA A 78 5.38 -25.35 7.63
C ALA A 78 4.85 -25.04 9.05
N ASP A 79 5.42 -25.69 10.09
CA ASP A 79 5.04 -25.43 11.48
C ASP A 79 5.35 -23.99 11.92
N TYR A 80 6.31 -23.36 11.23
CA TYR A 80 6.73 -21.99 11.47
C TYR A 80 6.92 -21.26 10.14
N LEU A 81 6.26 -20.10 10.01
CA LEU A 81 6.40 -19.22 8.86
C LEU A 81 6.57 -17.78 9.35
N ASP A 82 7.74 -17.19 9.10
CA ASP A 82 8.01 -15.78 9.39
C ASP A 82 7.73 -14.92 8.15
N LEU A 83 6.73 -14.07 8.26
CA LEU A 83 6.24 -13.20 7.20
C LEU A 83 6.56 -11.72 7.50
N SER A 84 7.51 -11.48 8.40
CA SER A 84 7.88 -10.14 8.84
C SER A 84 8.43 -9.30 7.69
N ASN A 85 8.09 -8.03 7.69
CA ASN A 85 8.57 -7.10 6.68
C ASN A 85 10.06 -6.80 6.88
N SER A 86 10.81 -6.71 5.79
CA SER A 86 12.18 -6.18 5.80
C SER A 86 12.20 -4.69 5.43
N PHE A 87 13.22 -3.97 5.86
CA PHE A 87 13.42 -2.58 5.46
C PHE A 87 13.72 -2.49 3.96
N ASP A 88 12.86 -1.80 3.23
CA ASP A 88 12.96 -1.72 1.77
C ASP A 88 13.71 -0.46 1.30
N TRP A 89 15.03 -0.58 1.22
CA TRP A 89 15.91 0.47 0.71
C TRP A 89 15.58 0.91 -0.72
N LYS A 90 15.08 -0.01 -1.55
CA LYS A 90 14.74 0.29 -2.95
C LYS A 90 13.56 1.25 -3.03
N LYS A 91 12.55 1.06 -2.19
CA LYS A 91 11.42 1.98 -2.09
C LYS A 91 11.84 3.35 -1.61
N LEU A 92 12.70 3.43 -0.59
CA LEU A 92 13.21 4.69 -0.08
C LEU A 92 14.01 5.43 -1.15
N LEU A 93 14.92 4.74 -1.84
CA LEU A 93 15.74 5.33 -2.91
C LEU A 93 14.85 5.84 -4.06
N PHE A 94 13.89 5.02 -4.52
CA PHE A 94 12.96 5.42 -5.57
C PHE A 94 12.16 6.66 -5.19
N TYR A 95 11.60 6.71 -3.96
CA TYR A 95 10.89 7.88 -3.46
C TYR A 95 11.79 9.12 -3.44
N THR A 96 13.02 8.99 -2.94
CA THR A 96 13.99 10.09 -2.90
C THR A 96 14.29 10.64 -4.28
N ILE A 97 14.52 9.76 -5.27
CA ILE A 97 14.76 10.16 -6.66
C ILE A 97 13.54 10.89 -7.24
N CYS A 98 12.34 10.33 -7.07
CA CYS A 98 11.12 10.95 -7.59
C CYS A 98 10.87 12.34 -6.99
N VAL A 99 11.00 12.49 -5.67
CA VAL A 99 10.80 13.78 -4.99
C VAL A 99 11.87 14.78 -5.40
N SER A 100 13.13 14.36 -5.51
CA SER A 100 14.23 15.23 -5.96
C SER A 100 14.05 15.68 -7.41
N ALA A 101 13.61 14.80 -8.29
CA ALA A 101 13.31 15.14 -9.68
C ALA A 101 12.15 16.14 -9.78
N LEU A 102 11.06 15.94 -9.02
CA LEU A 102 9.94 16.88 -8.97
C LEU A 102 10.36 18.26 -8.50
N LEU A 103 11.23 18.33 -7.48
CA LEU A 103 11.74 19.61 -6.99
C LEU A 103 12.70 20.28 -7.96
N ALA A 104 13.54 19.51 -8.66
CA ALA A 104 14.40 20.06 -9.73
C ALA A 104 13.57 20.68 -10.85
N VAL A 105 12.51 19.98 -11.28
CA VAL A 105 11.57 20.52 -12.27
C VAL A 105 10.88 21.79 -11.74
N ALA A 106 10.37 21.76 -10.49
CA ALA A 106 9.77 22.92 -9.88
C ALA A 106 10.73 24.10 -9.78
N TYR A 107 12.00 23.87 -9.46
CA TYR A 107 13.04 24.89 -9.40
C TYR A 107 13.30 25.54 -10.75
N LEU A 108 13.33 24.76 -11.85
CA LEU A 108 13.53 25.26 -13.19
C LEU A 108 12.38 26.18 -13.66
N PHE A 109 11.13 25.88 -13.29
CA PHE A 109 9.98 26.64 -13.70
C PHE A 109 9.65 27.83 -12.78
N PHE A 110 10.07 27.78 -11.51
CA PHE A 110 9.73 28.79 -10.50
C PHE A 110 10.96 29.24 -9.69
N PRO A 111 11.82 30.13 -10.22
CA PRO A 111 13.06 30.55 -9.54
C PRO A 111 12.82 31.46 -8.33
N ASN A 112 11.61 31.60 -7.83
CA ASN A 112 11.22 32.51 -6.75
C ASN A 112 11.52 31.97 -5.34
N ARG A 113 11.54 32.88 -4.33
CA ARG A 113 11.80 32.57 -2.91
C ARG A 113 10.92 31.46 -2.33
N ALA A 114 9.68 31.31 -2.81
CA ALA A 114 8.77 30.25 -2.38
C ALA A 114 9.31 28.83 -2.63
N ILE A 115 10.08 28.64 -3.71
CA ILE A 115 10.67 27.33 -4.02
C ILE A 115 11.87 27.01 -3.13
N ARG A 116 12.61 28.02 -2.70
CA ARG A 116 13.71 27.80 -1.75
C ARG A 116 13.18 27.25 -0.41
N SER A 117 12.01 27.70 0.05
CA SER A 117 11.37 27.14 1.25
C SER A 117 10.90 25.71 1.04
N THR A 118 10.46 25.36 -0.17
CA THR A 118 10.04 23.98 -0.51
C THR A 118 11.21 23.02 -0.53
N ILE A 119 12.40 23.47 -0.95
CA ILE A 119 13.64 22.66 -0.92
C ILE A 119 14.01 22.27 0.53
N VAL A 120 13.77 23.16 1.50
CA VAL A 120 14.01 22.87 2.93
C VAL A 120 13.07 21.77 3.45
N MET A 121 11.86 21.64 2.89
CA MET A 121 10.91 20.61 3.28
C MET A 121 11.27 19.20 2.74
N LEU A 122 12.14 19.11 1.74
CA LEU A 122 12.55 17.82 1.16
C LEU A 122 13.17 16.85 2.19
N PRO A 123 14.18 17.25 2.99
CA PRO A 123 14.76 16.38 4.00
C PRO A 123 13.71 15.87 4.99
N ILE A 124 12.74 16.74 5.38
CA ILE A 124 11.66 16.39 6.30
C ILE A 124 10.74 15.32 5.66
N ALA A 125 10.36 15.50 4.40
CA ALA A 125 9.51 14.55 3.69
C ALA A 125 10.20 13.18 3.54
N ILE A 126 11.49 13.18 3.17
CA ILE A 126 12.29 11.95 3.06
C ILE A 126 12.43 11.27 4.41
N LEU A 127 12.74 12.02 5.47
CA LEU A 127 12.87 11.49 6.82
C LEU A 127 11.55 10.89 7.32
N THR A 128 10.43 11.59 7.12
CA THR A 128 9.11 11.09 7.53
C THR A 128 8.76 9.79 6.80
N TYR A 129 9.06 9.72 5.50
CA TYR A 129 8.83 8.49 4.72
C TYR A 129 9.76 7.35 5.15
N ALA A 130 11.04 7.64 5.41
CA ALA A 130 12.01 6.67 5.91
C ALA A 130 11.60 6.10 7.27
N LEU A 131 11.12 6.96 8.18
CA LEU A 131 10.58 6.54 9.46
C LEU A 131 9.35 5.63 9.28
N GLY A 132 8.44 5.97 8.36
CA GLY A 132 7.30 5.12 8.04
C GLY A 132 7.70 3.72 7.56
N ILE A 133 8.67 3.62 6.64
CA ILE A 133 9.22 2.35 6.18
C ILE A 133 9.89 1.59 7.33
N TYR A 134 10.68 2.28 8.15
CA TYR A 134 11.36 1.68 9.30
C TYR A 134 10.38 1.08 10.30
N TYR A 135 9.33 1.81 10.69
CA TYR A 135 8.33 1.30 11.61
C TYR A 135 7.57 0.10 11.03
N ASN A 136 7.19 0.16 9.75
CA ASN A 136 6.54 -0.97 9.09
C ASN A 136 7.45 -2.21 8.99
N SER A 137 8.76 -2.03 8.86
CA SER A 137 9.72 -3.15 8.81
C SER A 137 9.91 -3.84 10.17
N ARG A 138 9.47 -3.20 11.26
CA ARG A 138 9.50 -3.79 12.61
C ARG A 138 8.28 -4.64 12.92
N ASN A 139 7.22 -4.55 12.09
CA ASN A 139 6.05 -5.37 12.29
C ASN A 139 6.39 -6.83 12.08
N ILE A 140 5.98 -7.66 13.03
CA ILE A 140 6.24 -9.09 13.04
C ILE A 140 4.91 -9.80 12.77
N TYR A 141 4.92 -10.63 11.74
CA TYR A 141 3.81 -11.51 11.39
C TYR A 141 4.37 -12.91 11.31
N ARG A 142 3.89 -13.81 12.17
CA ARG A 142 4.36 -15.20 12.25
C ARG A 142 3.19 -16.13 12.32
N ILE A 143 3.30 -17.26 11.66
CA ILE A 143 2.42 -18.40 11.87
C ILE A 143 3.24 -19.43 12.62
N GLU A 144 2.80 -19.75 13.82
CA GLU A 144 3.42 -20.76 14.69
C GLU A 144 2.36 -21.83 14.96
N MET A 145 2.55 -23.05 14.42
CA MET A 145 1.56 -24.12 14.43
C MET A 145 0.20 -23.60 13.88
N ASP A 146 -0.82 -23.48 14.75
CA ASP A 146 -2.16 -23.03 14.38
C ASP A 146 -2.52 -21.65 14.94
N VAL A 147 -1.51 -20.84 15.25
CA VAL A 147 -1.69 -19.48 15.80
C VAL A 147 -1.00 -18.46 14.90
N LEU A 148 -1.75 -17.45 14.48
CA LEU A 148 -1.22 -16.25 13.86
C LEU A 148 -0.80 -15.26 14.96
N TYR A 149 0.50 -15.04 15.07
CA TYR A 149 1.09 -14.06 15.95
C TYR A 149 1.35 -12.76 15.22
N ILE A 150 0.84 -11.64 15.77
CA ILE A 150 0.94 -10.31 15.19
C ILE A 150 1.54 -9.39 16.24
N LYS A 151 2.63 -8.69 15.88
CA LYS A 151 3.20 -7.62 16.69
C LYS A 151 3.41 -6.39 15.81
N GLU A 152 2.59 -5.38 16.04
CA GLU A 152 2.63 -4.14 15.26
C GLU A 152 3.23 -3.00 16.09
N TYR A 153 4.14 -2.27 15.45
CA TYR A 153 4.80 -1.10 15.99
C TYR A 153 4.22 0.15 15.33
N SER A 154 3.81 1.12 16.12
CA SER A 154 3.31 2.41 15.62
C SER A 154 4.07 3.54 16.30
N PHE A 155 4.29 4.64 15.54
CA PHE A 155 4.97 5.83 16.06
C PHE A 155 4.19 6.50 17.21
N PHE A 156 2.86 6.47 17.15
CA PHE A 156 1.98 7.15 18.10
C PHE A 156 1.19 6.22 19.00
N ARG A 157 1.32 4.90 18.86
CA ARG A 157 0.57 3.92 19.65
C ARG A 157 1.51 2.95 20.34
N SER A 158 1.05 2.43 21.46
CA SER A 158 1.69 1.32 22.12
C SER A 158 1.84 0.12 21.19
N ILE A 159 2.85 -0.70 21.44
CA ILE A 159 3.03 -1.97 20.73
C ILE A 159 1.75 -2.80 20.91
N THR A 160 1.16 -3.22 19.81
CA THR A 160 0.00 -4.11 19.82
C THR A 160 0.50 -5.53 19.55
N GLU A 161 0.22 -6.43 20.46
CA GLU A 161 0.54 -7.84 20.34
C GLU A 161 -0.77 -8.64 20.38
N ILE A 162 -1.02 -9.43 19.33
CA ILE A 162 -2.26 -10.18 19.15
C ILE A 162 -1.90 -11.60 18.76
N ARG A 163 -2.60 -12.58 19.31
CA ARG A 163 -2.55 -13.98 18.94
C ARG A 163 -3.93 -14.42 18.47
N ILE A 164 -4.01 -14.93 17.27
CA ILE A 164 -5.26 -15.34 16.64
C ILE A 164 -5.17 -16.83 16.32
N PRO A 165 -5.98 -17.69 16.94
CA PRO A 165 -6.11 -19.07 16.51
C PRO A 165 -6.60 -19.12 15.07
N ILE A 166 -5.88 -19.84 14.19
CA ILE A 166 -6.20 -19.89 12.76
C ILE A 166 -7.59 -20.53 12.53
N SER A 167 -7.98 -21.45 13.39
CA SER A 167 -9.30 -22.09 13.37
C SER A 167 -10.48 -21.12 13.57
N GLU A 168 -10.24 -19.95 14.18
CA GLU A 168 -11.26 -18.93 14.40
C GLU A 168 -11.44 -17.98 13.19
N ILE A 169 -10.56 -18.06 12.20
CA ILE A 169 -10.63 -17.21 10.99
C ILE A 169 -11.74 -17.75 10.09
N LYS A 170 -12.83 -17.00 10.00
CA LYS A 170 -14.00 -17.35 9.18
C LYS A 170 -13.89 -16.82 7.74
N LYS A 171 -13.24 -15.69 7.57
CA LYS A 171 -13.16 -15.00 6.27
C LYS A 171 -11.85 -14.25 6.11
N ILE A 172 -11.34 -14.26 4.89
CA ILE A 172 -10.12 -13.54 4.49
C ILE A 172 -10.48 -12.63 3.33
N CYS A 173 -10.24 -11.32 3.47
CA CYS A 173 -10.46 -10.32 2.44
C CYS A 173 -9.21 -9.51 2.19
N ILE A 174 -9.05 -8.98 0.98
CA ILE A 174 -8.00 -8.02 0.66
C ILE A 174 -8.63 -6.67 0.35
N LYS A 175 -8.27 -5.65 1.13
CA LYS A 175 -8.68 -4.27 0.92
C LYS A 175 -7.70 -3.59 -0.03
N GLY A 176 -8.20 -2.94 -1.06
CA GLY A 176 -7.37 -2.25 -2.04
C GLY A 176 -6.54 -3.16 -2.94
N ALA A 177 -6.95 -4.40 -3.16
CA ALA A 177 -6.20 -5.41 -3.93
C ALA A 177 -5.80 -4.93 -5.33
N TYR A 178 -6.61 -4.07 -5.97
CA TYR A 178 -6.39 -3.60 -7.34
C TYR A 178 -5.93 -2.16 -7.43
N THR A 179 -6.03 -1.38 -6.35
CA THR A 179 -5.97 0.08 -6.40
C THR A 179 -4.88 0.69 -5.53
N THR A 180 -4.26 -0.07 -4.63
CA THR A 180 -3.23 0.45 -3.75
C THR A 180 -1.89 -0.26 -3.93
N ALA A 181 -0.80 0.50 -3.73
CA ALA A 181 0.53 -0.07 -3.71
C ALA A 181 0.74 -1.02 -2.50
N GLN A 182 0.01 -0.78 -1.43
CA GLN A 182 0.06 -1.55 -0.19
C GLN A 182 -1.35 -2.02 0.18
N PRO A 183 -1.82 -3.13 -0.39
CA PRO A 183 -3.09 -3.71 0.01
C PRO A 183 -3.02 -4.18 1.47
N MET A 184 -4.16 -4.21 2.14
CA MET A 184 -4.28 -4.69 3.53
C MET A 184 -5.07 -5.98 3.55
N LEU A 185 -4.64 -6.91 4.42
CA LEU A 185 -5.38 -8.13 4.68
C LEU A 185 -6.39 -7.87 5.79
N ILE A 186 -7.63 -8.28 5.58
CA ILE A 186 -8.69 -8.20 6.59
C ILE A 186 -9.11 -9.62 6.94
N LEU A 187 -8.97 -9.95 8.20
CA LEU A 187 -9.39 -11.22 8.75
C LEU A 187 -10.65 -11.02 9.57
N THR A 188 -11.67 -11.84 9.33
CA THR A 188 -12.84 -11.93 10.20
C THR A 188 -12.62 -13.06 11.19
N VAL A 189 -12.43 -12.72 12.44
CA VAL A 189 -12.22 -13.64 13.56
C VAL A 189 -13.44 -13.58 14.47
N GLY A 190 -14.22 -14.64 14.50
CA GLY A 190 -15.53 -14.59 15.17
C GLY A 190 -16.46 -13.57 14.51
N GLU A 191 -16.73 -12.47 15.21
CA GLU A 191 -17.54 -11.32 14.74
C GLU A 191 -16.69 -10.05 14.55
N VAL A 192 -15.38 -10.12 14.79
CA VAL A 192 -14.48 -8.96 14.75
C VAL A 192 -13.64 -8.97 13.49
N GLU A 193 -13.58 -7.84 12.81
CA GLU A 193 -12.67 -7.63 11.69
C GLU A 193 -11.33 -7.08 12.18
N ARG A 194 -10.23 -7.68 11.71
CA ARG A 194 -8.87 -7.30 12.02
C ARG A 194 -8.12 -6.93 10.73
N GLU A 195 -7.58 -5.73 10.68
CA GLU A 195 -6.75 -5.26 9.57
C GLU A 195 -5.28 -5.61 9.84
N LEU A 196 -4.63 -6.30 8.90
CA LEU A 196 -3.20 -6.60 8.93
C LEU A 196 -2.48 -5.76 7.87
N ARG A 197 -1.48 -5.01 8.30
CA ARG A 197 -0.66 -4.14 7.44
C ARG A 197 0.61 -4.85 6.96
N CYS A 198 0.45 -5.99 6.31
CA CYS A 198 1.56 -6.74 5.74
C CYS A 198 1.76 -6.33 4.26
N SER A 199 2.75 -5.52 3.99
CA SER A 199 2.91 -4.91 2.66
C SER A 199 3.56 -5.78 1.60
N SER A 200 4.47 -6.69 1.95
CA SER A 200 5.29 -7.43 0.98
C SER A 200 4.80 -8.84 0.68
N HIS A 201 4.21 -9.52 1.66
CA HIS A 201 3.88 -10.96 1.59
C HIS A 201 2.38 -11.24 1.71
N ILE A 202 1.53 -10.26 1.40
CA ILE A 202 0.08 -10.35 1.65
C ILE A 202 -0.57 -11.56 0.95
N GLU A 203 -0.15 -11.88 -0.26
CA GLU A 203 -0.69 -13.03 -1.01
C GLU A 203 -0.23 -14.36 -0.40
N GLU A 204 1.00 -14.43 0.08
CA GLU A 204 1.57 -15.62 0.73
C GLU A 204 0.89 -15.85 2.08
N ILE A 205 0.72 -14.78 2.87
CA ILE A 205 0.00 -14.84 4.15
C ILE A 205 -1.46 -15.26 3.93
N ALA A 206 -2.14 -14.64 2.98
CA ALA A 206 -3.52 -14.97 2.69
C ALA A 206 -3.68 -16.42 2.22
N GLN A 207 -2.77 -16.91 1.36
CA GLN A 207 -2.76 -18.28 0.87
C GLN A 207 -2.56 -19.28 2.01
N GLU A 208 -1.60 -19.02 2.89
CA GLU A 208 -1.29 -19.88 4.01
C GLU A 208 -2.43 -19.92 5.03
N LEU A 209 -2.97 -18.76 5.40
CA LEU A 209 -4.11 -18.67 6.30
C LEU A 209 -5.35 -19.35 5.72
N TYR A 210 -5.59 -19.18 4.41
CA TYR A 210 -6.72 -19.82 3.74
C TYR A 210 -6.59 -21.34 3.76
N SER A 211 -5.41 -21.87 3.46
CA SER A 211 -5.19 -23.33 3.43
C SER A 211 -5.36 -23.97 4.82
N ARG A 212 -4.94 -23.27 5.88
CA ARG A 212 -5.05 -23.76 7.28
C ARG A 212 -6.45 -23.58 7.87
N SER A 213 -7.17 -22.52 7.54
CA SER A 213 -8.48 -22.23 8.13
C SER A 213 -9.63 -22.80 7.30
N ILE A 214 -9.81 -22.26 6.11
CA ILE A 214 -10.99 -22.50 5.26
C ILE A 214 -10.80 -23.71 4.35
N GLY A 215 -9.56 -23.94 3.88
CA GLY A 215 -9.23 -25.03 2.96
C GLY A 215 -9.18 -26.40 3.63
N ALA A 216 -8.92 -26.47 4.94
CA ALA A 216 -8.87 -27.72 5.71
C ALA A 216 -10.27 -28.31 6.01
N VAL A 217 -11.34 -27.51 5.83
CA VAL A 217 -12.73 -27.92 6.15
C VAL A 217 -13.45 -28.54 4.94
N LYS A 218 -12.81 -28.54 3.76
CA LYS A 218 -13.34 -29.20 2.56
C LYS A 218 -12.60 -30.50 2.26
#